data_2e43c6ac1f278e77f4f8c5d9e48469fc
#
_entry.id   2e43c6ac1f278e77f4f8c5d9e48469fc
#
_cell.length_a   1.000
_cell.length_b   1.000
_cell.length_c   1.000
_cell.angle_alpha   90.00
_cell.angle_beta   90.00
_cell.angle_gamma   90.00
#
_symmetry.space_group_name_H-M   'P 1'
#
loop_
_entity.id
_entity.type
_entity.pdbx_description
1 polymer ?
#
loop_
_entity_poly.entity_id
_entity_poly.type
_entity_poly.pdbx_seq_one_letter_code
_entity_poly.pdbx_strand_id
1 'polypeptide(L)'
;VQELSRLLRHVLYDNQQNFVPLAKEIDFIRNYIALMRIRLSSNVTVETRFDIRPDTPTEIAPMIFISLIENAFKHGISPTEPSYIRIYFSESADSVCCEIANSYHPKNEADKSGSGIGLEQVLKRLELTYPGRYEWQHSVSEDEKEYKSILVINH
;
A
#
# COMPACT_ATOMS: atom_id res chain seq x y z
N VAL A 1 0.87 -1.73 16.50
CA VAL A 1 0.94 -1.94 15.06
C VAL A 1 1.90 -0.95 14.40
N GLN A 2 1.72 0.35 14.68
CA GLN A 2 2.58 1.36 14.11
C GLN A 2 4.03 1.26 14.57
N GLU A 3 4.24 0.89 15.82
CA GLU A 3 5.58 0.71 16.36
C GLU A 3 6.32 -0.45 15.67
N LEU A 4 5.61 -1.55 15.42
CA LEU A 4 6.19 -2.68 14.72
C LEU A 4 6.55 -2.32 13.28
N SER A 5 5.67 -1.59 12.59
CA SER A 5 5.94 -1.12 11.24
C SER A 5 7.15 -0.20 11.19
N ARG A 6 7.28 0.73 12.15
CA ARG A 6 8.42 1.62 12.23
C ARG A 6 9.72 0.85 12.43
N LEU A 7 9.69 -0.14 13.32
CA LEU A 7 10.87 -0.94 13.60
C LEU A 7 11.32 -1.71 12.35
N LEU A 8 10.37 -2.32 11.65
CA LEU A 8 10.66 -3.03 10.42
C LEU A 8 11.20 -2.10 9.34
N ARG A 9 10.64 -0.90 9.21
CA ARG A 9 11.13 0.10 8.28
C ARG A 9 12.56 0.50 8.59
N HIS A 10 12.83 0.76 9.86
CA HIS A 10 14.15 1.17 10.29
C HIS A 10 15.20 0.11 9.96
N VAL A 11 14.90 -1.15 10.26
CA VAL A 11 15.80 -2.26 9.95
C VAL A 11 16.02 -2.40 8.45
N LEU A 12 14.95 -2.29 7.66
CA LEU A 12 15.00 -2.50 6.21
C LEU A 12 15.72 -1.36 5.48
N TYR A 13 15.54 -0.12 5.92
CA TYR A 13 16.02 1.05 5.18
C TYR A 13 17.16 1.80 5.87
N ASP A 14 17.76 1.21 6.86
CA ASP A 14 18.89 1.82 7.59
C ASP A 14 20.10 2.03 6.69
N ASN A 15 20.16 1.33 5.57
CA ASN A 15 21.27 1.42 4.62
C ASN A 15 21.15 2.61 3.67
N GLN A 16 20.11 3.43 3.79
CA GLN A 16 19.89 4.64 3.00
C GLN A 16 19.94 4.43 1.49
N GLN A 17 19.51 3.27 1.02
CA GLN A 17 19.47 2.99 -0.40
C GLN A 17 18.31 3.72 -1.06
N ASN A 18 18.58 4.35 -2.22
CA ASN A 18 17.54 5.04 -2.99
C ASN A 18 16.60 4.06 -3.69
N PHE A 19 17.10 2.88 -4.05
CA PHE A 19 16.33 1.83 -4.70
C PHE A 19 16.69 0.51 -4.08
N VAL A 20 15.69 -0.36 -3.99
CA VAL A 20 15.86 -1.71 -3.43
C VAL A 20 15.26 -2.72 -4.40
N PRO A 21 15.71 -3.99 -4.35
CA PRO A 21 15.10 -5.02 -5.20
C PRO A 21 13.60 -5.13 -4.95
N LEU A 22 12.83 -5.18 -6.03
CA LEU A 22 11.38 -5.33 -5.93
C LEU A 22 11.01 -6.59 -5.15
N ALA A 23 11.74 -7.68 -5.36
CA ALA A 23 11.48 -8.93 -4.65
C ALA A 23 11.55 -8.76 -3.13
N LYS A 24 12.49 -7.95 -2.65
CA LYS A 24 12.62 -7.67 -1.21
C LYS A 24 11.46 -6.83 -0.69
N GLU A 25 11.02 -5.85 -1.47
CA GLU A 25 9.84 -5.05 -1.12
C GLU A 25 8.59 -5.94 -1.01
N ILE A 26 8.42 -6.84 -1.96
CA ILE A 26 7.28 -7.76 -1.95
C ILE A 26 7.34 -8.69 -0.74
N ASP A 27 8.52 -9.21 -0.40
CA ASP A 27 8.67 -10.04 0.81
C ASP A 27 8.33 -9.27 2.07
N PHE A 28 8.78 -8.02 2.16
CA PHE A 28 8.44 -7.14 3.28
C PHE A 28 6.93 -6.92 3.37
N ILE A 29 6.30 -6.65 2.24
CA ILE A 29 4.85 -6.42 2.17
C ILE A 29 4.09 -7.69 2.59
N ARG A 30 4.50 -8.86 2.12
CA ARG A 30 3.88 -10.12 2.51
C ARG A 30 3.98 -10.35 4.02
N ASN A 31 5.14 -10.07 4.60
CA ASN A 31 5.35 -10.21 6.04
C ASN A 31 4.48 -9.22 6.83
N TYR A 32 4.38 -7.99 6.35
CA TYR A 32 3.52 -6.98 6.97
C TYR A 32 2.05 -7.45 6.97
N ILE A 33 1.57 -7.93 5.83
CA ILE A 33 0.19 -8.39 5.71
C ILE A 33 -0.06 -9.60 6.62
N ALA A 34 0.90 -10.53 6.68
CA ALA A 34 0.77 -11.70 7.56
C ALA A 34 0.64 -11.29 9.03
N LEU A 35 1.44 -10.32 9.47
CA LEU A 35 1.36 -9.80 10.82
C LEU A 35 0.03 -9.10 11.08
N MET A 36 -0.47 -8.34 10.12
CA MET A 36 -1.76 -7.67 10.27
C MET A 36 -2.91 -8.66 10.35
N ARG A 37 -2.85 -9.75 9.57
CA ARG A 37 -3.91 -10.78 9.61
C ARG A 37 -4.07 -11.40 11.00
N ILE A 38 -2.99 -11.54 11.73
CA ILE A 38 -3.04 -12.10 13.09
C ILE A 38 -3.89 -11.23 14.02
N ARG A 39 -3.92 -9.92 13.78
CA ARG A 39 -4.59 -8.95 14.63
C ARG A 39 -6.02 -8.64 14.22
N LEU A 40 -6.44 -9.09 13.04
CA LEU A 40 -7.76 -8.74 12.51
C LEU A 40 -8.85 -9.66 13.08
N SER A 41 -10.04 -9.09 13.22
CA SER A 41 -11.19 -9.86 13.64
C SER A 41 -11.73 -10.70 12.48
N SER A 42 -12.64 -11.63 12.80
CA SER A 42 -13.18 -12.56 11.81
C SER A 42 -14.05 -11.89 10.75
N ASN A 43 -14.49 -10.65 10.97
CA ASN A 43 -15.30 -9.93 9.99
C ASN A 43 -14.47 -9.11 9.01
N VAL A 44 -13.15 -9.27 9.00
CA VAL A 44 -12.26 -8.61 8.05
C VAL A 44 -11.65 -9.66 7.12
N THR A 45 -11.80 -9.44 5.81
CA THR A 45 -11.24 -10.31 4.77
C THR A 45 -10.06 -9.60 4.10
N VAL A 46 -8.93 -10.26 4.01
CA VAL A 46 -7.75 -9.72 3.29
C VAL A 46 -7.39 -10.69 2.18
N GLU A 47 -7.46 -10.22 0.94
CA GLU A 47 -7.11 -11.00 -0.25
C GLU A 47 -5.89 -10.37 -0.91
N THR A 48 -4.94 -11.20 -1.30
CA THR A 48 -3.70 -10.73 -1.93
C THR A 48 -3.38 -11.55 -3.17
N ARG A 49 -2.79 -10.89 -4.17
CA ARG A 49 -2.28 -11.53 -5.36
C ARG A 49 -0.99 -10.84 -5.78
N PHE A 50 0.07 -11.61 -5.97
CA PHE A 50 1.37 -11.09 -6.35
C PHE A 50 1.83 -11.75 -7.65
N ASP A 51 1.67 -11.05 -8.76
CA ASP A 51 2.13 -11.50 -10.08
C ASP A 51 3.50 -10.87 -10.37
N ILE A 52 4.45 -11.15 -9.52
CA ILE A 52 5.82 -10.65 -9.61
C ILE A 52 6.74 -11.86 -9.80
N ARG A 53 7.63 -11.80 -10.77
CA ARG A 53 8.58 -12.89 -11.02
C ARG A 53 9.51 -13.04 -9.81
N PRO A 54 9.75 -14.28 -9.35
CA PRO A 54 10.65 -14.48 -8.20
C PRO A 54 12.08 -13.98 -8.44
N ASP A 55 12.53 -14.00 -9.69
CA ASP A 55 13.87 -13.61 -10.08
C ASP A 55 13.93 -12.24 -10.75
N THR A 56 12.91 -11.39 -10.51
CA THR A 56 12.84 -10.08 -11.15
C THR A 56 14.10 -9.25 -10.87
N PRO A 57 14.70 -8.64 -11.91
CA PRO A 57 15.82 -7.72 -11.71
C PRO A 57 15.37 -6.30 -11.35
N THR A 58 14.08 -6.06 -11.28
CA THR A 58 13.53 -4.73 -11.07
C THR A 58 13.88 -4.19 -9.70
N GLU A 59 14.26 -2.92 -9.65
CA GLU A 59 14.46 -2.18 -8.41
C GLU A 59 13.40 -1.10 -8.30
N ILE A 60 13.02 -0.78 -7.07
CA ILE A 60 11.94 0.15 -6.78
C ILE A 60 12.34 1.06 -5.62
N ALA A 61 11.82 2.27 -5.60
CA ALA A 61 12.02 3.15 -4.46
C ALA A 61 11.29 2.57 -3.24
N PRO A 62 11.96 2.50 -2.09
CA PRO A 62 11.38 1.87 -0.92
C PRO A 62 10.22 2.66 -0.32
N MET A 63 9.31 1.98 0.36
CA MET A 63 8.26 2.55 1.22
C MET A 63 7.05 3.15 0.52
N ILE A 64 7.04 3.25 -0.80
CA ILE A 64 5.90 3.87 -1.49
C ILE A 64 4.67 2.98 -1.39
N PHE A 65 4.82 1.70 -1.78
CA PHE A 65 3.69 0.78 -1.76
C PHE A 65 3.22 0.46 -0.35
N ILE A 66 4.14 0.29 0.59
CA ILE A 66 3.74 -0.03 1.97
C ILE A 66 2.92 1.11 2.60
N SER A 67 3.20 2.35 2.24
CA SER A 67 2.43 3.48 2.73
C SER A 67 0.98 3.42 2.27
N LEU A 68 0.75 2.99 1.02
CA LEU A 68 -0.61 2.80 0.50
C LEU A 68 -1.31 1.65 1.20
N ILE A 69 -0.60 0.57 1.46
CA ILE A 69 -1.15 -0.61 2.15
C ILE A 69 -1.51 -0.27 3.59
N GLU A 70 -0.64 0.45 4.29
CA GLU A 70 -0.94 0.90 5.65
C GLU A 70 -2.19 1.78 5.69
N ASN A 71 -2.34 2.65 4.70
CA ASN A 71 -3.52 3.49 4.58
C ASN A 71 -4.79 2.65 4.45
N ALA A 72 -4.74 1.58 3.64
CA ALA A 72 -5.87 0.68 3.48
C ALA A 72 -6.25 -0.01 4.79
N PHE A 73 -5.27 -0.51 5.54
CA PHE A 73 -5.53 -1.15 6.83
C PHE A 73 -6.05 -0.16 7.86
N LYS A 74 -5.58 1.08 7.82
CA LYS A 74 -6.02 2.11 8.76
C LYS A 74 -7.46 2.55 8.52
N HIS A 75 -7.84 2.72 7.27
CA HIS A 75 -9.13 3.33 6.91
C HIS A 75 -10.16 2.36 6.34
N GLY A 76 -9.75 1.16 5.95
CA GLY A 76 -10.64 0.20 5.32
C GLY A 76 -11.33 -0.75 6.29
N ILE A 77 -11.05 -0.66 7.59
CA ILE A 77 -11.55 -1.60 8.58
C ILE A 77 -12.46 -0.88 9.56
N SER A 78 -13.67 -1.42 9.69
CA SER A 78 -14.63 -0.95 10.69
C SER A 78 -14.59 -1.88 11.91
N PRO A 79 -14.70 -1.34 13.13
CA PRO A 79 -14.79 -2.20 14.31
C PRO A 79 -16.12 -2.95 14.40
N THR A 80 -17.15 -2.54 13.66
CA THR A 80 -18.51 -3.07 13.80
C THR A 80 -19.07 -3.69 12.52
N GLU A 81 -18.56 -3.32 11.35
CA GLU A 81 -19.11 -3.76 10.07
C GLU A 81 -18.13 -4.67 9.31
N PRO A 82 -18.64 -5.59 8.47
CA PRO A 82 -17.77 -6.38 7.63
C PRO A 82 -16.88 -5.51 6.77
N SER A 83 -15.61 -5.88 6.67
CA SER A 83 -14.62 -5.08 5.95
C SER A 83 -13.76 -5.99 5.08
N TYR A 84 -13.19 -5.42 4.03
CA TYR A 84 -12.26 -6.16 3.18
C TYR A 84 -11.13 -5.26 2.69
N ILE A 85 -10.01 -5.91 2.38
CA ILE A 85 -8.87 -5.28 1.73
C ILE A 85 -8.38 -6.24 0.67
N ARG A 86 -8.26 -5.76 -0.58
CA ARG A 86 -7.72 -6.53 -1.69
C ARG A 86 -6.49 -5.84 -2.24
N ILE A 87 -5.40 -6.58 -2.37
CA ILE A 87 -4.12 -6.05 -2.80
C ILE A 87 -3.61 -6.90 -3.96
N TYR A 88 -3.34 -6.25 -5.08
CA TYR A 88 -2.87 -6.92 -6.28
C TYR A 88 -1.63 -6.21 -6.81
N PHE A 89 -0.53 -6.94 -6.92
CA PHE A 89 0.71 -6.48 -7.54
C PHE A 89 0.95 -7.21 -8.83
N SER A 90 1.39 -6.47 -9.85
CA SER A 90 1.80 -7.06 -11.11
C SER A 90 2.99 -6.30 -11.67
N GLU A 91 3.79 -6.96 -12.51
CA GLU A 91 4.87 -6.28 -13.21
C GLU A 91 4.85 -6.63 -14.69
N SER A 92 5.35 -5.69 -15.49
CA SER A 92 5.65 -5.91 -16.89
C SER A 92 7.13 -5.62 -17.11
N ALA A 93 7.58 -5.64 -18.36
CA ALA A 93 8.99 -5.41 -18.67
C ALA A 93 9.47 -4.03 -18.18
N ASP A 94 8.60 -3.04 -18.17
CA ASP A 94 8.96 -1.64 -17.90
C ASP A 94 8.13 -0.97 -16.82
N SER A 95 7.26 -1.69 -16.12
CA SER A 95 6.41 -1.08 -15.10
C SER A 95 6.04 -2.04 -13.97
N VAL A 96 5.67 -1.47 -12.83
CA VAL A 96 5.12 -2.18 -11.69
C VAL A 96 3.80 -1.53 -11.34
N CYS A 97 2.76 -2.35 -11.16
CA CYS A 97 1.42 -1.87 -10.81
C CYS A 97 1.02 -2.39 -9.44
N CYS A 98 0.49 -1.50 -8.62
CA CYS A 98 -0.10 -1.84 -7.32
C CYS A 98 -1.55 -1.38 -7.31
N GLU A 99 -2.47 -2.31 -7.14
CA GLU A 99 -3.89 -2.03 -7.07
C GLU A 99 -4.41 -2.45 -5.71
N ILE A 100 -5.02 -1.50 -5.01
CA ILE A 100 -5.57 -1.73 -3.68
C ILE A 100 -7.02 -1.29 -3.67
N ALA A 101 -7.92 -2.18 -3.25
CA ALA A 101 -9.33 -1.87 -3.04
C ALA A 101 -9.70 -2.26 -1.62
N ASN A 102 -10.38 -1.37 -0.93
CA ASN A 102 -10.80 -1.66 0.44
C ASN A 102 -12.17 -1.09 0.70
N SER A 103 -12.87 -1.72 1.64
CA SER A 103 -14.15 -1.18 2.10
C SER A 103 -13.95 0.23 2.63
N TYR A 104 -14.93 1.09 2.38
CA TYR A 104 -14.88 2.49 2.77
C TYR A 104 -15.96 2.74 3.82
N HIS A 105 -15.52 3.24 4.97
CA HIS A 105 -16.41 3.50 6.11
C HIS A 105 -16.27 4.96 6.50
N PRO A 106 -17.00 5.87 5.83
CA PRO A 106 -16.92 7.28 6.17
C PRO A 106 -17.46 7.50 7.59
N LYS A 107 -16.68 8.14 8.43
CA LYS A 107 -17.06 8.41 9.83
C LYS A 107 -17.29 9.90 10.00
N ASN A 108 -16.21 10.68 10.20
CA ASN A 108 -16.33 12.10 10.42
C ASN A 108 -15.21 12.83 9.70
N GLU A 109 -15.24 14.16 9.76
CA GLU A 109 -14.26 15.00 9.09
C GLU A 109 -12.83 14.77 9.59
N ALA A 110 -12.68 14.47 10.87
CA ALA A 110 -11.35 14.24 11.46
C ALA A 110 -10.68 13.00 10.87
N ASP A 111 -11.45 11.94 10.65
CA ASP A 111 -10.91 10.73 10.03
C ASP A 111 -10.48 10.98 8.59
N LYS A 112 -11.25 11.79 7.86
CA LYS A 112 -10.92 12.13 6.47
C LYS A 112 -9.65 12.96 6.38
N SER A 113 -9.46 13.92 7.29
CA SER A 113 -8.27 14.76 7.27
C SER A 113 -7.01 13.98 7.64
N GLY A 114 -7.13 12.98 8.51
CA GLY A 114 -5.99 12.13 8.87
C GLY A 114 -5.45 11.32 7.69
N SER A 115 -6.33 10.83 6.81
CA SER A 115 -5.89 10.05 5.65
C SER A 115 -5.20 10.92 4.60
N GLY A 116 -5.57 12.21 4.50
CA GLY A 116 -4.97 13.11 3.53
C GLY A 116 -3.49 13.33 3.72
N ILE A 117 -3.03 13.39 4.98
CA ILE A 117 -1.63 13.67 5.29
C ILE A 117 -0.72 12.56 4.76
N GLY A 118 -1.09 11.31 4.96
CA GLY A 118 -0.29 10.18 4.49
C GLY A 118 -0.18 10.12 2.98
N LEU A 119 -1.28 10.38 2.28
CA LEU A 119 -1.31 10.37 0.82
C LEU A 119 -0.52 11.51 0.21
N GLU A 120 -0.50 12.68 0.84
CA GLU A 120 0.32 13.79 0.38
C GLU A 120 1.80 13.45 0.39
N GLN A 121 2.26 12.75 1.40
CA GLN A 121 3.67 12.34 1.48
C GLN A 121 4.01 11.33 0.37
N VAL A 122 3.09 10.42 0.06
CA VAL A 122 3.28 9.49 -1.04
C VAL A 122 3.42 10.26 -2.36
N LEU A 123 2.54 11.23 -2.59
CA LEU A 123 2.59 12.03 -3.81
C LEU A 123 3.91 12.79 -3.92
N LYS A 124 4.35 13.43 -2.85
CA LYS A 124 5.63 14.14 -2.85
C LYS A 124 6.79 13.22 -3.19
N ARG A 125 6.79 12.03 -2.64
CA ARG A 125 7.84 11.08 -2.89
C ARG A 125 7.85 10.59 -4.33
N LEU A 126 6.66 10.36 -4.90
CA LEU A 126 6.52 9.99 -6.31
C LEU A 126 7.05 11.09 -7.22
N GLU A 127 6.71 12.35 -6.92
CA GLU A 127 7.19 13.48 -7.71
C GLU A 127 8.70 13.63 -7.64
N LEU A 128 9.30 13.39 -6.50
CA LEU A 128 10.74 13.50 -6.34
C LEU A 128 11.49 12.33 -6.98
N THR A 129 10.95 11.13 -6.90
CA THR A 129 11.66 9.92 -7.31
C THR A 129 11.34 9.51 -8.74
N TYR A 130 10.09 9.69 -9.17
CA TYR A 130 9.62 9.27 -10.49
C TYR A 130 8.92 10.40 -11.23
N PRO A 131 9.57 11.55 -11.42
CA PRO A 131 8.92 12.66 -12.11
C PRO A 131 8.54 12.28 -13.54
N GLY A 132 7.25 12.39 -13.86
CA GLY A 132 6.74 12.04 -15.19
C GLY A 132 6.73 10.55 -15.50
N ARG A 133 7.00 9.69 -14.52
CA ARG A 133 7.15 8.25 -14.72
C ARG A 133 6.22 7.43 -13.83
N TYR A 134 5.13 8.01 -13.36
CA TYR A 134 4.13 7.29 -12.59
C TYR A 134 2.74 7.77 -12.96
N GLU A 135 1.77 6.90 -12.71
CA GLU A 135 0.35 7.25 -12.79
C GLU A 135 -0.32 6.75 -11.51
N TRP A 136 -1.02 7.62 -10.84
CA TRP A 136 -1.70 7.27 -9.60
C TRP A 136 -3.11 7.79 -9.63
N GLN A 137 -4.06 6.86 -9.55
CA GLN A 137 -5.49 7.17 -9.50
C GLN A 137 -6.07 6.59 -8.23
N HIS A 138 -6.83 7.38 -7.50
CA HIS A 138 -7.52 6.90 -6.32
C HIS A 138 -8.85 7.63 -6.17
N SER A 139 -9.87 6.90 -5.75
CA SER A 139 -11.21 7.46 -5.63
C SER A 139 -12.10 6.56 -4.79
N VAL A 140 -13.21 7.14 -4.34
CA VAL A 140 -14.29 6.42 -3.67
C VAL A 140 -15.32 6.07 -4.72
N SER A 141 -15.91 4.86 -4.63
CA SER A 141 -16.96 4.42 -5.54
C SER A 141 -18.22 5.31 -5.43
N GLU A 142 -19.10 5.25 -6.44
CA GLU A 142 -20.31 6.07 -6.45
C GLU A 142 -21.22 5.80 -5.24
N ASP A 143 -21.26 4.54 -4.78
CA ASP A 143 -22.09 4.18 -3.61
C ASP A 143 -21.37 4.45 -2.28
N GLU A 144 -20.16 5.03 -2.32
CA GLU A 144 -19.34 5.35 -1.16
C GLU A 144 -19.02 4.16 -0.26
N LYS A 145 -18.95 2.96 -0.83
CA LYS A 145 -18.66 1.73 -0.07
C LYS A 145 -17.26 1.18 -0.31
N GLU A 146 -16.57 1.62 -1.34
CA GLU A 146 -15.24 1.14 -1.68
C GLU A 146 -14.31 2.29 -2.02
N TYR A 147 -13.10 2.22 -1.50
CA TYR A 147 -11.99 3.09 -1.91
C TYR A 147 -11.01 2.26 -2.73
N LYS A 148 -10.59 2.79 -3.86
CA LYS A 148 -9.69 2.09 -4.76
C LYS A 148 -8.51 2.98 -5.13
N SER A 149 -7.31 2.42 -5.11
CA SER A 149 -6.08 3.10 -5.48
C SER A 149 -5.31 2.24 -6.46
N ILE A 150 -4.88 2.84 -7.57
CA ILE A 150 -4.08 2.16 -8.59
C ILE A 150 -2.85 3.01 -8.84
N LEU A 151 -1.68 2.48 -8.55
CA LEU A 151 -0.41 3.15 -8.79
C LEU A 151 0.42 2.33 -9.77
N VAL A 152 0.81 2.98 -10.86
CA VAL A 152 1.71 2.38 -11.85
C VAL A 152 3.00 3.19 -11.85
N ILE A 153 4.11 2.50 -11.69
CA ILE A 153 5.45 3.13 -11.75
C ILE A 153 6.18 2.56 -12.95
N ASN A 154 6.61 3.44 -13.83
CA ASN A 154 7.39 3.10 -15.01
C ASN A 154 8.87 3.22 -14.68
N HIS A 155 9.61 2.13 -14.92
CA HIS A 155 11.02 2.09 -14.56
C HIS A 155 11.96 1.79 -15.72
#